data_d02c20b86e5c49bc807659a86572a6db
#
_entry.id   d02c20b86e5c49bc807659a86572a6db
#
_cell.length_a   1.000
_cell.length_b   1.000
_cell.length_c   1.000
_cell.angle_alpha   90.00
_cell.angle_beta   90.00
_cell.angle_gamma   90.00
#
_symmetry.space_group_name_H-M   'P 1'
#
loop_
_entity.id
_entity.type
_entity.pdbx_description
1 polymer ?
#
loop_
_entity_poly.entity_id
_entity_poly.type
_entity_poly.pdbx_seq_one_letter_code
_entity_poly.pdbx_strand_id
1 'polypeptide(L)'
;MRQTFFLPSHVEGCCAALRRAGYAAYPVGGGVRDLLLGRAPQDWDVTTSARPEEILALFPGSVLTGGVHGTVTVPTPGGPVEVTPFRAEGGYSDGRHPDAVSFGVSLEEDLARRDFTVNALALAPNGTVIDPFGGLADLDAGVLRCVGNPARRFGEDRLRMFRALRLAAQLGFALYPTVEAALADAPSPANLAVERVGAEVDKALLSPRPGWVGEMLRYRLLVPWLGSTQADTTPLAALPARPLERWAGLAGLLDDGELPEKLR
;
A
#
# COMPACT_ATOMS: atom_id res chain seq x y z
N MET A 1 12.81 25.42 6.91
CA MET A 1 12.88 25.64 5.44
C MET A 1 11.71 24.89 4.81
N ARG A 2 10.90 25.54 3.97
CA ARG A 2 9.88 24.82 3.17
C ARG A 2 10.63 24.06 2.06
N GLN A 3 10.64 22.76 2.15
CA GLN A 3 11.22 21.93 1.09
C GLN A 3 10.27 22.01 -0.11
N THR A 4 10.76 22.47 -1.26
CA THR A 4 9.96 22.51 -2.48
C THR A 4 10.07 21.14 -3.13
N PHE A 5 8.96 20.42 -3.20
CA PHE A 5 8.88 19.14 -3.87
C PHE A 5 8.48 19.35 -5.34
N PHE A 6 9.21 18.72 -6.25
CA PHE A 6 8.89 18.75 -7.67
C PHE A 6 8.16 17.47 -8.06
N LEU A 7 6.91 17.63 -8.43
CA LEU A 7 6.13 16.55 -9.03
C LEU A 7 6.58 16.33 -10.49
N PRO A 8 6.57 15.09 -10.98
CA PRO A 8 6.70 14.85 -12.41
C PRO A 8 5.63 15.62 -13.19
N SER A 9 6.02 16.18 -14.35
CA SER A 9 5.14 17.04 -15.15
C SER A 9 3.81 16.38 -15.54
N HIS A 10 3.80 15.08 -15.75
CA HIS A 10 2.60 14.33 -16.08
C HIS A 10 1.61 14.22 -14.90
N VAL A 11 2.11 14.07 -13.67
CA VAL A 11 1.28 14.04 -12.46
C VAL A 11 0.71 15.44 -12.18
N GLU A 12 1.57 16.46 -12.24
CA GLU A 12 1.12 17.86 -12.08
C GLU A 12 0.12 18.25 -13.18
N GLY A 13 0.35 17.84 -14.43
CA GLY A 13 -0.57 18.06 -15.55
C GLY A 13 -1.95 17.42 -15.31
N CYS A 14 -1.99 16.20 -14.79
CA CYS A 14 -3.21 15.52 -14.42
C CYS A 14 -3.96 16.27 -13.31
N CYS A 15 -3.28 16.61 -12.22
CA CYS A 15 -3.86 17.39 -11.13
C CYS A 15 -4.35 18.78 -11.59
N ALA A 16 -3.58 19.46 -12.43
CA ALA A 16 -3.95 20.76 -12.97
C ALA A 16 -5.19 20.71 -13.88
N ALA A 17 -5.33 19.63 -14.67
CA ALA A 17 -6.52 19.43 -15.51
C ALA A 17 -7.79 19.26 -14.65
N LEU A 18 -7.74 18.42 -13.62
CA LEU A 18 -8.83 18.24 -12.66
C LEU A 18 -9.20 19.56 -11.97
N ARG A 19 -8.21 20.32 -11.49
CA ARG A 19 -8.43 21.61 -10.83
C ARG A 19 -9.03 22.65 -11.76
N ARG A 20 -8.59 22.74 -13.04
CA ARG A 20 -9.21 23.62 -14.02
C ARG A 20 -10.65 23.27 -14.33
N ALA A 21 -11.03 22.00 -14.23
CA ALA A 21 -12.41 21.55 -14.37
C ALA A 21 -13.26 21.78 -13.10
N GLY A 22 -12.69 22.38 -12.04
CA GLY A 22 -13.40 22.72 -10.81
C GLY A 22 -13.31 21.66 -9.70
N TYR A 23 -12.52 20.60 -9.89
CA TYR A 23 -12.38 19.53 -8.91
C TYR A 23 -11.14 19.72 -8.04
N ALA A 24 -11.23 19.36 -6.76
CA ALA A 24 -10.04 19.21 -5.92
C ALA A 24 -9.24 18.00 -6.40
N ALA A 25 -7.89 18.11 -6.41
CA ALA A 25 -7.02 17.01 -6.82
C ALA A 25 -5.67 17.10 -6.11
N TYR A 26 -5.24 15.98 -5.53
CA TYR A 26 -4.02 15.88 -4.73
C TYR A 26 -3.28 14.59 -5.06
N PRO A 27 -1.96 14.63 -5.32
CA PRO A 27 -1.12 13.46 -5.24
C PRO A 27 -1.13 12.90 -3.81
N VAL A 28 -1.17 11.58 -3.66
CA VAL A 28 -1.33 10.90 -2.36
C VAL A 28 -0.54 9.59 -2.30
N GLY A 29 -0.53 8.98 -1.13
CA GLY A 29 -0.11 7.59 -0.97
C GLY A 29 1.39 7.36 -1.07
N GLY A 30 1.75 6.22 -1.65
CA GLY A 30 3.13 5.78 -1.77
C GLY A 30 4.04 6.73 -2.52
N GLY A 31 3.52 7.38 -3.59
CA GLY A 31 4.27 8.35 -4.36
C GLY A 31 4.68 9.57 -3.55
N VAL A 32 3.78 10.11 -2.74
CA VAL A 32 4.08 11.25 -1.85
C VAL A 32 5.08 10.84 -0.76
N ARG A 33 4.87 9.68 -0.13
CA ARG A 33 5.82 9.13 0.86
C ARG A 33 7.23 9.01 0.28
N ASP A 34 7.36 8.39 -0.89
CA ASP A 34 8.67 8.14 -1.50
C ASP A 34 9.35 9.44 -1.91
N LEU A 35 8.58 10.41 -2.41
CA LEU A 35 9.08 11.76 -2.69
C LEU A 35 9.65 12.43 -1.42
N LEU A 36 8.92 12.35 -0.29
CA LEU A 36 9.36 12.89 1.00
C LEU A 36 10.61 12.22 1.54
N LEU A 37 10.80 10.92 1.25
CA LEU A 37 12.00 10.15 1.59
C LEU A 37 13.17 10.37 0.61
N GLY A 38 13.01 11.21 -0.41
CA GLY A 38 14.03 11.43 -1.45
C GLY A 38 14.22 10.23 -2.36
N ARG A 39 13.23 9.34 -2.47
CA ARG A 39 13.22 8.18 -3.36
C ARG A 39 12.46 8.50 -4.65
N ALA A 40 12.80 7.84 -5.74
CA ALA A 40 12.03 7.94 -6.98
C ALA A 40 10.73 7.10 -6.86
N PRO A 41 9.54 7.73 -6.89
CA PRO A 41 8.29 6.99 -6.88
C PRO A 41 8.15 6.13 -8.15
N GLN A 42 7.66 4.91 -7.99
CA GLN A 42 7.37 4.00 -9.10
C GLN A 42 6.00 4.28 -9.70
N ASP A 43 5.02 4.51 -8.84
CA ASP A 43 3.62 4.72 -9.21
C ASP A 43 3.11 6.02 -8.58
N TRP A 44 2.17 6.66 -9.25
CA TRP A 44 1.55 7.87 -8.76
C TRP A 44 0.04 7.72 -8.64
N ASP A 45 -0.44 7.96 -7.43
CA ASP A 45 -1.85 8.04 -7.11
C ASP A 45 -2.26 9.52 -6.96
N VAL A 46 -3.39 9.87 -7.55
CA VAL A 46 -4.08 11.14 -7.36
C VAL A 46 -5.46 10.86 -6.78
N THR A 47 -5.82 11.56 -5.72
CA THR A 47 -7.19 11.53 -5.21
C THR A 47 -7.90 12.84 -5.55
N THR A 48 -9.21 12.77 -5.85
CA THR A 48 -9.97 13.92 -6.39
C THR A 48 -11.42 13.94 -5.89
N SER A 49 -12.03 15.16 -5.91
CA SER A 49 -13.47 15.30 -5.69
C SER A 49 -14.32 14.93 -6.92
N ALA A 50 -13.69 14.72 -8.10
CA ALA A 50 -14.39 14.27 -9.30
C ALA A 50 -14.86 12.82 -9.15
N ARG A 51 -16.03 12.49 -9.70
CA ARG A 51 -16.56 11.13 -9.79
C ARG A 51 -15.92 10.36 -10.95
N PRO A 52 -16.01 9.01 -10.97
CA PRO A 52 -15.39 8.22 -12.03
C PRO A 52 -15.81 8.64 -13.44
N GLU A 53 -17.10 8.92 -13.67
CA GLU A 53 -17.63 9.36 -14.94
C GLU A 53 -17.10 10.74 -15.38
N GLU A 54 -16.84 11.63 -14.42
CA GLU A 54 -16.26 12.96 -14.65
C GLU A 54 -14.77 12.85 -15.02
N ILE A 55 -14.04 11.94 -14.37
CA ILE A 55 -12.65 11.65 -14.70
C ILE A 55 -12.54 11.07 -16.12
N LEU A 56 -13.38 10.08 -16.45
CA LEU A 56 -13.43 9.48 -17.78
C LEU A 56 -13.77 10.51 -18.87
N ALA A 57 -14.68 11.44 -18.61
CA ALA A 57 -15.03 12.50 -19.53
C ALA A 57 -13.88 13.52 -19.74
N LEU A 58 -13.11 13.80 -18.68
CA LEU A 58 -12.01 14.77 -18.71
C LEU A 58 -10.74 14.21 -19.39
N PHE A 59 -10.51 12.91 -19.30
CA PHE A 59 -9.31 12.25 -19.82
C PHE A 59 -9.64 11.19 -20.87
N PRO A 60 -9.73 11.56 -22.17
CA PRO A 60 -9.95 10.59 -23.23
C PRO A 60 -8.88 9.48 -23.24
N GLY A 61 -9.32 8.22 -23.42
CA GLY A 61 -8.44 7.05 -23.41
C GLY A 61 -8.15 6.49 -22.00
N SER A 62 -8.70 7.09 -20.94
CA SER A 62 -8.63 6.52 -19.59
C SER A 62 -9.56 5.32 -19.44
N VAL A 63 -9.24 4.45 -18.48
CA VAL A 63 -9.97 3.19 -18.23
C VAL A 63 -10.32 3.07 -16.75
N LEU A 64 -11.56 2.66 -16.47
CA LEU A 64 -12.00 2.33 -15.10
C LEU A 64 -11.36 0.98 -14.70
N THR A 65 -10.37 1.03 -13.80
CA THR A 65 -9.62 -0.16 -13.35
C THR A 65 -10.00 -0.62 -11.95
N GLY A 66 -10.53 0.27 -11.13
CA GLY A 66 -10.84 0.00 -9.72
C GLY A 66 -12.23 -0.56 -9.44
N GLY A 67 -13.02 -0.97 -10.43
CA GLY A 67 -14.36 -1.52 -10.19
C GLY A 67 -15.21 -0.63 -9.28
N VAL A 68 -15.74 -1.23 -8.19
CA VAL A 68 -16.57 -0.51 -7.19
C VAL A 68 -15.83 0.63 -6.47
N HIS A 69 -14.51 0.61 -6.49
CA HIS A 69 -13.67 1.65 -5.85
C HIS A 69 -13.54 2.92 -6.70
N GLY A 70 -13.93 2.89 -7.97
CA GLY A 70 -13.97 4.03 -8.86
C GLY A 70 -12.60 4.53 -9.33
N THR A 71 -11.52 3.77 -9.17
CA THR A 71 -10.19 4.17 -9.67
C THR A 71 -10.16 4.15 -11.18
N VAL A 72 -9.66 5.22 -11.77
CA VAL A 72 -9.48 5.40 -13.21
C VAL A 72 -7.99 5.52 -13.51
N THR A 73 -7.48 4.66 -14.39
CA THR A 73 -6.11 4.79 -14.89
C THR A 73 -6.10 5.77 -16.05
N VAL A 74 -5.41 6.89 -15.86
CA VAL A 74 -5.26 7.96 -16.85
C VAL A 74 -3.93 7.78 -17.57
N PRO A 75 -3.92 7.51 -18.89
CA PRO A 75 -2.68 7.42 -19.65
C PRO A 75 -2.06 8.81 -19.82
N THR A 76 -0.76 8.92 -19.56
CA THR A 76 0.01 10.15 -19.77
C THR A 76 1.34 9.87 -20.46
N PRO A 77 1.98 10.86 -21.09
CA PRO A 77 3.28 10.65 -21.73
C PRO A 77 4.39 10.19 -20.79
N GLY A 78 4.25 10.48 -19.48
CA GLY A 78 5.25 10.10 -18.47
C GLY A 78 4.93 8.80 -17.73
N GLY A 79 3.88 8.07 -18.15
CA GLY A 79 3.38 6.87 -17.52
C GLY A 79 1.93 7.02 -17.01
N PRO A 80 1.26 5.95 -16.67
CA PRO A 80 -0.11 6.00 -16.16
C PRO A 80 -0.17 6.68 -14.79
N VAL A 81 -1.27 7.39 -14.53
CA VAL A 81 -1.59 7.97 -13.23
C VAL A 81 -2.91 7.35 -12.77
N GLU A 82 -2.93 6.80 -11.55
CA GLU A 82 -4.15 6.30 -10.96
C GLU A 82 -4.92 7.43 -10.28
N VAL A 83 -6.12 7.72 -10.78
CA VAL A 83 -6.99 8.77 -10.27
C VAL A 83 -8.18 8.15 -9.58
N THR A 84 -8.30 8.40 -8.27
CA THR A 84 -9.35 7.81 -7.43
C THR A 84 -10.22 8.92 -6.82
N PRO A 85 -11.55 8.86 -6.93
CA PRO A 85 -12.44 9.76 -6.23
C PRO A 85 -12.25 9.72 -4.71
N PHE A 86 -12.43 10.86 -4.02
CA PHE A 86 -12.57 10.85 -2.56
C PHE A 86 -13.70 9.91 -2.19
N ARG A 87 -13.40 8.95 -1.33
CA ARG A 87 -14.38 7.97 -0.90
C ARG A 87 -14.26 7.61 0.58
N ALA A 88 -15.38 7.31 1.19
CA ALA A 88 -15.47 6.60 2.45
C ALA A 88 -15.86 5.15 2.19
N GLU A 89 -15.39 4.27 3.03
CA GLU A 89 -15.65 2.83 2.95
C GLU A 89 -16.36 2.40 4.24
N GLY A 90 -17.45 1.63 4.11
CA GLY A 90 -18.27 1.20 5.23
C GLY A 90 -18.56 -0.28 5.20
N GLY A 91 -18.42 -0.94 6.38
CA GLY A 91 -18.58 -2.38 6.50
C GLY A 91 -17.50 -3.16 5.75
N TYR A 92 -17.22 -4.40 6.19
CA TYR A 92 -16.30 -5.32 5.54
C TYR A 92 -16.67 -6.73 5.97
N SER A 93 -17.83 -7.18 5.52
CA SER A 93 -18.38 -8.47 5.94
C SER A 93 -17.54 -9.68 5.53
N ASP A 94 -16.82 -9.56 4.41
CA ASP A 94 -15.92 -10.61 3.89
C ASP A 94 -14.46 -10.44 4.32
N GLY A 95 -14.13 -9.36 5.06
CA GLY A 95 -12.75 -9.03 5.48
C GLY A 95 -11.82 -8.64 4.31
N ARG A 96 -12.41 -8.15 3.21
CA ARG A 96 -11.67 -7.75 1.99
C ARG A 96 -12.26 -6.55 1.27
N HIS A 97 -13.55 -6.61 0.98
CA HIS A 97 -14.23 -5.57 0.21
C HIS A 97 -15.13 -4.76 1.13
N PRO A 98 -15.14 -3.43 0.99
CA PRO A 98 -16.13 -2.64 1.69
C PRO A 98 -17.53 -3.01 1.20
N ASP A 99 -18.46 -3.20 2.13
CA ASP A 99 -19.87 -3.47 1.82
C ASP A 99 -20.54 -2.29 1.14
N ALA A 100 -20.03 -1.08 1.40
CA ALA A 100 -20.51 0.17 0.78
C ALA A 100 -19.34 1.12 0.51
N VAL A 101 -19.38 1.78 -0.63
CA VAL A 101 -18.47 2.87 -1.02
C VAL A 101 -19.30 4.13 -1.27
N SER A 102 -18.96 5.21 -0.58
CA SER A 102 -19.61 6.52 -0.74
C SER A 102 -18.62 7.51 -1.32
N PHE A 103 -18.97 8.14 -2.43
CA PHE A 103 -18.22 9.24 -3.04
C PHE A 103 -18.71 10.61 -2.54
N GLY A 104 -17.93 11.66 -2.81
CA GLY A 104 -18.32 13.03 -2.44
C GLY A 104 -18.03 13.37 -0.98
N VAL A 105 -17.14 12.62 -0.35
CA VAL A 105 -16.63 12.89 1.00
C VAL A 105 -15.47 13.89 0.96
N SER A 106 -14.97 14.30 2.13
CA SER A 106 -13.80 15.17 2.25
C SER A 106 -12.48 14.44 1.96
N LEU A 107 -11.42 15.20 1.68
CA LEU A 107 -10.06 14.64 1.56
C LEU A 107 -9.64 13.92 2.86
N GLU A 108 -9.98 14.47 4.03
CA GLU A 108 -9.62 13.87 5.32
C GLU A 108 -10.27 12.50 5.50
N GLU A 109 -11.54 12.34 5.12
CA GLU A 109 -12.23 11.05 5.14
C GLU A 109 -11.60 10.04 4.16
N ASP A 110 -11.16 10.48 2.97
CA ASP A 110 -10.42 9.61 2.05
C ASP A 110 -9.06 9.18 2.62
N LEU A 111 -8.34 10.07 3.27
CA LEU A 111 -7.09 9.75 3.94
C LEU A 111 -7.31 8.84 5.17
N ALA A 112 -8.42 9.01 5.89
CA ALA A 112 -8.76 8.24 7.08
C ALA A 112 -8.99 6.74 6.81
N ARG A 113 -9.41 6.34 5.61
CA ARG A 113 -9.62 4.92 5.24
C ARG A 113 -8.32 4.20 4.86
N ARG A 114 -7.20 4.92 4.67
CA ARG A 114 -5.92 4.33 4.25
C ARG A 114 -5.32 3.45 5.34
N ASP A 115 -4.37 2.62 4.94
CA ASP A 115 -3.75 1.60 5.80
C ASP A 115 -2.81 2.22 6.86
N PHE A 116 -1.82 3.00 6.42
CA PHE A 116 -0.76 3.52 7.28
C PHE A 116 -0.66 5.03 7.19
N THR A 117 -0.25 5.67 8.30
CA THR A 117 -0.09 7.13 8.40
C THR A 117 0.85 7.68 7.33
N VAL A 118 1.96 6.98 7.07
CA VAL A 118 2.95 7.34 6.05
C VAL A 118 2.41 7.28 4.61
N ASN A 119 1.29 6.60 4.37
CA ASN A 119 0.57 6.54 3.11
C ASN A 119 -0.69 7.42 3.09
N ALA A 120 -1.04 8.03 4.24
CA ALA A 120 -2.19 8.93 4.39
C ALA A 120 -1.76 10.41 4.31
N LEU A 121 -0.82 10.69 3.43
CA LEU A 121 -0.28 12.01 3.14
C LEU A 121 -0.78 12.48 1.77
N ALA A 122 -1.11 13.77 1.66
CA ALA A 122 -1.47 14.40 0.39
C ALA A 122 -0.60 15.63 0.14
N LEU A 123 -0.33 15.93 -1.12
CA LEU A 123 0.46 17.10 -1.50
C LEU A 123 -0.45 18.18 -2.12
N ALA A 124 -0.52 19.34 -1.46
CA ALA A 124 -1.27 20.48 -1.94
C ALA A 124 -0.56 21.18 -3.11
N PRO A 125 -1.27 21.94 -3.96
CA PRO A 125 -0.70 22.65 -5.13
C PRO A 125 0.43 23.63 -4.79
N ASN A 126 0.42 24.16 -3.58
CA ASN A 126 1.46 25.07 -3.08
C ASN A 126 2.68 24.34 -2.48
N GLY A 127 2.76 23.00 -2.63
CA GLY A 127 3.83 22.17 -2.08
C GLY A 127 3.70 21.85 -0.58
N THR A 128 2.61 22.27 0.07
CA THR A 128 2.37 21.93 1.49
C THR A 128 1.89 20.47 1.59
N VAL A 129 2.44 19.72 2.53
CA VAL A 129 1.95 18.37 2.85
C VAL A 129 0.74 18.48 3.78
N ILE A 130 -0.35 17.82 3.40
CA ILE A 130 -1.56 17.66 4.21
C ILE A 130 -1.41 16.34 4.95
N ASP A 131 -1.31 16.42 6.27
CA ASP A 131 -1.01 15.29 7.17
C ASP A 131 -1.95 15.30 8.39
N PRO A 132 -3.18 14.81 8.27
CA PRO A 132 -4.11 14.78 9.39
C PRO A 132 -3.82 13.68 10.42
N PHE A 133 -2.96 12.70 10.10
CA PHE A 133 -2.74 11.51 10.93
C PHE A 133 -1.31 11.35 11.47
N GLY A 134 -0.44 12.36 11.29
CA GLY A 134 0.92 12.37 11.82
C GLY A 134 1.92 11.52 11.04
N GLY A 135 1.67 11.29 9.76
CA GLY A 135 2.53 10.50 8.88
C GLY A 135 3.93 11.10 8.69
N LEU A 136 4.09 12.43 8.72
CA LEU A 136 5.40 13.08 8.65
C LEU A 136 6.27 12.73 9.86
N ALA A 137 5.70 12.76 11.07
CA ALA A 137 6.42 12.38 12.28
C ALA A 137 6.81 10.89 12.25
N ASP A 138 5.94 10.02 11.74
CA ASP A 138 6.24 8.60 11.58
C ASP A 138 7.30 8.33 10.50
N LEU A 139 7.34 9.13 9.42
CA LEU A 139 8.42 9.09 8.42
C LEU A 139 9.77 9.46 9.04
N ASP A 140 9.82 10.56 9.80
CA ASP A 140 11.03 11.02 10.45
C ASP A 140 11.54 10.02 11.49
N ALA A 141 10.61 9.38 12.23
CA ALA A 141 10.94 8.37 13.23
C ALA A 141 11.28 6.99 12.61
N GLY A 142 11.02 6.77 11.33
CA GLY A 142 11.20 5.47 10.68
C GLY A 142 10.27 4.39 11.24
N VAL A 143 9.03 4.73 11.55
CA VAL A 143 8.04 3.81 12.11
C VAL A 143 6.83 3.64 11.20
N LEU A 144 6.25 2.45 11.21
CA LEU A 144 5.03 2.12 10.49
C LEU A 144 3.86 2.01 11.47
N ARG A 145 2.93 2.96 11.38
CA ARG A 145 1.72 3.07 12.21
C ARG A 145 0.49 3.00 11.32
N CYS A 146 -0.56 2.28 11.77
CA CYS A 146 -1.86 2.30 11.10
C CYS A 146 -2.58 3.64 11.31
N VAL A 147 -3.39 4.04 10.33
CA VAL A 147 -4.38 5.10 10.52
C VAL A 147 -5.48 4.56 11.42
N GLY A 148 -5.61 5.14 12.62
CA GLY A 148 -6.57 4.68 13.62
C GLY A 148 -6.17 3.37 14.31
N ASN A 149 -7.13 2.50 14.58
CA ASN A 149 -6.92 1.26 15.33
C ASN A 149 -6.43 0.11 14.43
N PRO A 150 -5.22 -0.47 14.67
CA PRO A 150 -4.66 -1.52 13.82
C PRO A 150 -5.50 -2.80 13.77
N ALA A 151 -6.07 -3.25 14.89
CA ALA A 151 -6.89 -4.46 14.92
C ALA A 151 -8.14 -4.31 14.04
N ARG A 152 -8.78 -3.12 14.09
CA ARG A 152 -9.88 -2.79 13.18
C ARG A 152 -9.42 -2.79 11.73
N ARG A 153 -8.29 -2.14 11.40
CA ARG A 153 -7.74 -2.07 10.03
C ARG A 153 -7.42 -3.44 9.45
N PHE A 154 -6.87 -4.33 10.25
CA PHE A 154 -6.58 -5.71 9.84
C PHE A 154 -7.85 -6.57 9.72
N GLY A 155 -8.88 -6.26 10.50
CA GLY A 155 -10.20 -6.89 10.35
C GLY A 155 -10.91 -6.46 9.06
N GLU A 156 -10.77 -5.20 8.63
CA GLU A 156 -11.35 -4.66 7.39
C GLU A 156 -10.72 -5.33 6.14
N ASP A 157 -9.40 -5.37 6.04
CA ASP A 157 -8.69 -6.09 4.97
C ASP A 157 -7.45 -6.77 5.55
N ARG A 158 -7.51 -8.10 5.64
CA ARG A 158 -6.43 -8.92 6.19
C ARG A 158 -5.12 -8.81 5.38
N LEU A 159 -5.18 -8.41 4.12
CA LEU A 159 -3.97 -8.17 3.33
C LEU A 159 -3.11 -7.03 3.90
N ARG A 160 -3.70 -6.11 4.67
CA ARG A 160 -2.96 -5.03 5.34
C ARG A 160 -1.90 -5.55 6.31
N MET A 161 -2.05 -6.76 6.85
CA MET A 161 -1.01 -7.40 7.68
C MET A 161 0.25 -7.70 6.88
N PHE A 162 0.09 -8.29 5.69
CA PHE A 162 1.21 -8.53 4.77
C PHE A 162 1.81 -7.22 4.27
N ARG A 163 0.99 -6.23 3.97
CA ARG A 163 1.42 -4.90 3.56
C ARG A 163 2.25 -4.20 4.65
N ALA A 164 1.90 -4.37 5.94
CA ALA A 164 2.67 -3.83 7.06
C ALA A 164 4.11 -4.39 7.05
N LEU A 165 4.26 -5.70 7.02
CA LEU A 165 5.55 -6.36 7.04
C LEU A 165 6.37 -6.10 5.76
N ARG A 166 5.72 -6.10 4.60
CA ARG A 166 6.35 -5.73 3.34
C ARG A 166 6.85 -4.29 3.35
N LEU A 167 6.05 -3.33 3.79
CA LEU A 167 6.46 -1.92 3.85
C LEU A 167 7.60 -1.72 4.85
N ALA A 168 7.55 -2.37 6.03
CA ALA A 168 8.65 -2.37 6.99
C ALA A 168 9.95 -2.89 6.36
N ALA A 169 9.88 -3.98 5.57
CA ALA A 169 11.02 -4.52 4.83
C ALA A 169 11.56 -3.54 3.77
N GLN A 170 10.67 -2.92 2.98
CA GLN A 170 11.04 -2.02 1.90
C GLN A 170 11.58 -0.67 2.39
N LEU A 171 10.95 -0.11 3.41
CA LEU A 171 11.30 1.22 3.92
C LEU A 171 12.44 1.16 4.94
N GLY A 172 12.63 0.02 5.58
CA GLY A 172 13.56 -0.13 6.68
C GLY A 172 13.00 0.42 8.00
N PHE A 173 11.67 0.49 8.12
CA PHE A 173 10.97 1.03 9.27
C PHE A 173 10.71 -0.05 10.32
N ALA A 174 10.65 0.37 11.60
CA ALA A 174 10.13 -0.46 12.67
C ALA A 174 8.59 -0.46 12.66
N LEU A 175 7.99 -1.52 13.15
CA LEU A 175 6.55 -1.51 13.43
C LEU A 175 6.26 -0.70 14.69
N TYR A 176 5.18 0.08 14.69
CA TYR A 176 4.73 0.74 15.91
C TYR A 176 4.15 -0.32 16.88
N PRO A 177 4.35 -0.19 18.21
CA PRO A 177 3.97 -1.25 19.16
C PRO A 177 2.52 -1.73 19.07
N THR A 178 1.57 -0.84 18.75
CA THR A 178 0.17 -1.25 18.58
C THR A 178 -0.06 -2.06 17.29
N VAL A 179 0.79 -1.88 16.26
CA VAL A 179 0.76 -2.70 15.03
C VAL A 179 1.30 -4.09 15.32
N GLU A 180 2.40 -4.20 16.07
CA GLU A 180 2.97 -5.49 16.51
C GLU A 180 1.97 -6.29 17.35
N ALA A 181 1.33 -5.65 18.33
CA ALA A 181 0.31 -6.27 19.14
C ALA A 181 -0.87 -6.79 18.30
N ALA A 182 -1.34 -5.96 17.36
CA ALA A 182 -2.45 -6.35 16.49
C ALA A 182 -2.08 -7.48 15.52
N LEU A 183 -0.82 -7.58 15.08
CA LEU A 183 -0.33 -8.71 14.28
C LEU A 183 -0.27 -10.00 15.09
N ALA A 184 0.15 -9.94 16.36
CA ALA A 184 0.22 -11.09 17.26
C ALA A 184 -1.17 -11.70 17.55
N ASP A 185 -2.19 -10.86 17.64
CA ASP A 185 -3.57 -11.26 17.92
C ASP A 185 -4.44 -11.41 16.66
N ALA A 186 -3.81 -11.32 15.47
CA ALA A 186 -4.55 -11.25 14.22
C ALA A 186 -5.25 -12.58 13.87
N PRO A 187 -6.45 -12.53 13.27
CA PRO A 187 -7.13 -13.72 12.78
C PRO A 187 -6.38 -14.31 11.58
N SER A 188 -6.52 -15.62 11.38
CA SER A 188 -5.92 -16.30 10.23
C SER A 188 -6.33 -15.66 8.89
N PRO A 189 -5.38 -15.40 7.97
CA PRO A 189 -5.65 -14.83 6.66
C PRO A 189 -6.05 -15.88 5.59
N ALA A 190 -6.45 -17.08 5.98
CA ALA A 190 -6.71 -18.21 5.07
C ALA A 190 -7.76 -17.95 3.98
N ASN A 191 -8.60 -16.93 4.15
CA ASN A 191 -9.61 -16.51 3.17
C ASN A 191 -9.07 -15.57 2.07
N LEU A 192 -7.81 -15.15 2.16
CA LEU A 192 -7.22 -14.32 1.11
C LEU A 192 -6.85 -15.17 -0.11
N ALA A 193 -7.00 -14.58 -1.30
CA ALA A 193 -6.52 -15.18 -2.54
C ALA A 193 -4.99 -15.29 -2.52
N VAL A 194 -4.48 -16.47 -2.86
CA VAL A 194 -3.03 -16.78 -2.81
C VAL A 194 -2.21 -15.84 -3.69
N GLU A 195 -2.77 -15.40 -4.83
CA GLU A 195 -2.12 -14.49 -5.76
C GLU A 195 -1.86 -13.11 -5.13
N ARG A 196 -2.81 -12.61 -4.32
CA ARG A 196 -2.65 -11.35 -3.60
C ARG A 196 -1.58 -11.46 -2.51
N VAL A 197 -1.59 -12.55 -1.77
CA VAL A 197 -0.58 -12.83 -0.74
C VAL A 197 0.79 -13.00 -1.40
N GLY A 198 0.88 -13.79 -2.46
CA GLY A 198 2.10 -13.99 -3.24
C GLY A 198 2.70 -12.68 -3.71
N ALA A 199 1.89 -11.75 -4.23
CA ALA A 199 2.36 -10.44 -4.67
C ALA A 199 2.95 -9.58 -3.53
N GLU A 200 2.44 -9.65 -2.31
CA GLU A 200 3.01 -8.96 -1.15
C GLU A 200 4.31 -9.65 -0.68
N VAL A 201 4.35 -10.99 -0.69
CA VAL A 201 5.55 -11.77 -0.36
C VAL A 201 6.65 -11.53 -1.39
N ASP A 202 6.35 -11.51 -2.70
CA ASP A 202 7.30 -11.16 -3.75
C ASP A 202 7.97 -9.82 -3.49
N LYS A 203 7.16 -8.79 -3.22
CA LYS A 203 7.67 -7.45 -2.92
C LYS A 203 8.50 -7.40 -1.64
N ALA A 204 8.21 -8.24 -0.64
CA ALA A 204 9.01 -8.34 0.57
C ALA A 204 10.34 -9.07 0.30
N LEU A 205 10.31 -10.18 -0.43
CA LEU A 205 11.49 -10.94 -0.84
C LEU A 205 12.45 -10.09 -1.70
N LEU A 206 11.91 -9.26 -2.60
CA LEU A 206 12.69 -8.39 -3.47
C LEU A 206 13.14 -7.08 -2.79
N SER A 207 12.74 -6.87 -1.55
CA SER A 207 13.11 -5.68 -0.77
C SER A 207 14.58 -5.72 -0.33
N PRO A 208 15.13 -4.59 0.17
CA PRO A 208 16.45 -4.55 0.80
C PRO A 208 16.57 -5.45 2.05
N ARG A 209 15.44 -5.84 2.64
CA ARG A 209 15.39 -6.66 3.86
C ARG A 209 14.53 -7.91 3.66
N PRO A 210 14.92 -8.85 2.79
CA PRO A 210 14.10 -10.02 2.45
C PRO A 210 13.82 -10.94 3.65
N GLY A 211 14.68 -10.92 4.67
CA GLY A 211 14.49 -11.66 5.92
C GLY A 211 13.20 -11.29 6.68
N TRP A 212 12.55 -10.17 6.37
CA TRP A 212 11.25 -9.81 6.95
C TRP A 212 10.11 -10.79 6.58
N VAL A 213 10.32 -11.66 5.59
CA VAL A 213 9.40 -12.78 5.34
C VAL A 213 9.36 -13.72 6.55
N GLY A 214 10.44 -13.83 7.33
CA GLY A 214 10.45 -14.54 8.62
C GLY A 214 9.48 -13.96 9.63
N GLU A 215 9.24 -12.63 9.63
CA GLU A 215 8.21 -12.03 10.47
C GLU A 215 6.80 -12.45 10.03
N MET A 216 6.56 -12.64 8.73
CA MET A 216 5.29 -13.19 8.24
C MET A 216 5.06 -14.62 8.74
N LEU A 217 6.12 -15.42 8.85
CA LEU A 217 6.06 -16.75 9.46
C LEU A 217 5.84 -16.65 10.98
N ARG A 218 6.60 -15.83 11.68
CA ARG A 218 6.50 -15.60 13.12
C ARG A 218 5.08 -15.18 13.55
N TYR A 219 4.45 -14.28 12.80
CA TYR A 219 3.05 -13.89 13.01
C TYR A 219 2.04 -14.88 12.41
N ARG A 220 2.49 -16.06 11.94
CA ARG A 220 1.65 -17.14 11.41
C ARG A 220 0.82 -16.76 10.18
N LEU A 221 1.19 -15.69 9.50
CA LEU A 221 0.44 -15.20 8.34
C LEU A 221 0.57 -16.14 7.14
N LEU A 222 1.70 -16.83 6.97
CA LEU A 222 1.96 -17.74 5.85
C LEU A 222 1.56 -19.20 6.12
N VAL A 223 1.19 -19.55 7.37
CA VAL A 223 0.81 -20.92 7.75
C VAL A 223 -0.26 -21.53 6.84
N PRO A 224 -1.32 -20.82 6.41
CA PRO A 224 -2.34 -21.42 5.54
C PRO A 224 -1.81 -21.95 4.21
N TRP A 225 -0.66 -21.46 3.75
CA TRP A 225 -0.08 -21.83 2.45
C TRP A 225 1.22 -22.61 2.57
N LEU A 226 2.05 -22.32 3.57
CA LEU A 226 3.37 -22.92 3.72
C LEU A 226 3.44 -23.98 4.82
N GLY A 227 2.44 -24.06 5.70
CA GLY A 227 2.41 -25.01 6.81
C GLY A 227 3.42 -24.73 7.92
N SER A 228 4.47 -23.94 7.67
CA SER A 228 5.53 -23.61 8.63
C SER A 228 5.26 -22.31 9.37
N THR A 229 5.73 -22.23 10.62
CA THR A 229 5.64 -21.02 11.46
C THR A 229 7.00 -20.37 11.73
N GLN A 230 8.10 -21.03 11.40
CA GLN A 230 9.44 -20.56 11.69
C GLN A 230 10.42 -20.97 10.60
N ALA A 231 11.31 -20.05 10.25
CA ALA A 231 12.52 -20.31 9.49
C ALA A 231 13.52 -19.18 9.79
N ASP A 232 14.81 -19.50 9.83
CA ASP A 232 15.83 -18.45 9.79
C ASP A 232 15.94 -17.94 8.35
N THR A 233 15.32 -16.80 8.08
CA THR A 233 15.28 -16.17 6.77
C THR A 233 16.42 -15.17 6.54
N THR A 234 17.34 -15.03 7.49
CA THR A 234 18.52 -14.15 7.37
C THR A 234 19.37 -14.44 6.12
N PRO A 235 19.59 -15.72 5.72
CA PRO A 235 20.39 -16.05 4.52
C PRO A 235 19.80 -15.51 3.20
N LEU A 236 18.52 -15.20 3.15
CA LEU A 236 17.90 -14.63 1.94
C LEU A 236 18.57 -13.33 1.48
N ALA A 237 19.18 -12.57 2.39
CA ALA A 237 19.86 -11.31 2.05
C ALA A 237 21.08 -11.52 1.16
N ALA A 238 21.73 -12.71 1.24
CA ALA A 238 22.88 -13.04 0.42
C ALA A 238 22.52 -13.48 -1.01
N LEU A 239 21.25 -13.80 -1.27
CA LEU A 239 20.80 -14.22 -2.60
C LEU A 239 20.56 -13.01 -3.51
N PRO A 240 20.71 -13.16 -4.83
CA PRO A 240 20.32 -12.12 -5.78
C PRO A 240 18.85 -11.69 -5.60
N ALA A 241 18.56 -10.40 -5.79
CA ALA A 241 17.20 -9.87 -5.69
C ALA A 241 16.39 -10.21 -6.95
N ARG A 242 16.17 -11.50 -7.18
CA ARG A 242 15.36 -12.04 -8.29
C ARG A 242 14.29 -12.97 -7.72
N PRO A 243 13.07 -12.98 -8.28
CA PRO A 243 11.98 -13.76 -7.72
C PRO A 243 12.33 -15.24 -7.53
N LEU A 244 12.82 -15.90 -8.57
CA LEU A 244 13.10 -17.34 -8.54
C LEU A 244 14.13 -17.72 -7.45
N GLU A 245 15.23 -16.98 -7.39
CA GLU A 245 16.32 -17.25 -6.42
C GLU A 245 15.86 -17.02 -4.98
N ARG A 246 15.05 -15.97 -4.74
CA ARG A 246 14.54 -15.66 -3.41
C ARG A 246 13.47 -16.64 -2.94
N TRP A 247 12.57 -17.06 -3.84
CA TRP A 247 11.58 -18.10 -3.54
C TRP A 247 12.22 -19.47 -3.32
N ALA A 248 13.16 -19.87 -4.17
CA ALA A 248 13.92 -21.12 -3.98
C ALA A 248 14.69 -21.11 -2.66
N GLY A 249 15.31 -19.96 -2.31
CA GLY A 249 15.97 -19.79 -1.01
C GLY A 249 14.99 -19.91 0.14
N LEU A 250 13.83 -19.27 0.10
CA LEU A 250 12.81 -19.41 1.13
C LEU A 250 12.33 -20.86 1.27
N ALA A 251 12.04 -21.54 0.16
CA ALA A 251 11.63 -22.94 0.17
C ALA A 251 12.67 -23.87 0.82
N GLY A 252 13.96 -23.61 0.55
CA GLY A 252 15.04 -24.40 1.15
C GLY A 252 15.27 -24.13 2.65
N LEU A 253 14.71 -23.05 3.18
CA LEU A 253 14.79 -22.70 4.61
C LEU A 253 13.58 -23.16 5.43
N LEU A 254 12.51 -23.61 4.79
CA LEU A 254 11.35 -24.19 5.47
C LEU A 254 11.65 -25.63 5.89
N ASP A 255 11.23 -26.04 7.10
CA ASP A 255 11.60 -27.30 7.75
C ASP A 255 11.31 -28.57 6.91
N ASP A 256 10.36 -28.52 5.98
CA ASP A 256 9.95 -29.65 5.15
C ASP A 256 10.52 -29.64 3.72
N GLY A 257 11.25 -28.60 3.32
CA GLY A 257 11.86 -28.48 1.97
C GLY A 257 10.86 -28.52 0.80
N GLU A 258 9.59 -28.70 1.08
CA GLU A 258 8.53 -28.82 0.09
C GLU A 258 7.67 -27.55 0.03
N LEU A 259 7.71 -26.88 -1.13
CA LEU A 259 6.69 -25.89 -1.45
C LEU A 259 5.34 -26.59 -1.63
N PRO A 260 4.25 -26.08 -1.03
CA PRO A 260 2.91 -26.55 -1.33
C PRO A 260 2.65 -26.56 -2.84
N GLU A 261 1.87 -27.55 -3.30
CA GLU A 261 1.57 -27.76 -4.73
C GLU A 261 1.03 -26.49 -5.43
N LYS A 262 0.37 -25.59 -4.67
CA LYS A 262 -0.16 -24.31 -5.16
C LYS A 262 0.91 -23.24 -5.41
N LEU A 263 2.16 -23.47 -4.99
CA LEU A 263 3.29 -22.56 -5.18
C LEU A 263 4.38 -23.19 -6.07
N ARG A 264 4.15 -24.38 -6.58
CA ARG A 264 4.94 -25.06 -7.62
C ARG A 264 4.48 -24.59 -8.99
#